data_f4b1458a5c8848f89c2c7953afc351cc
#
_entry.id   f4b1458a5c8848f89c2c7953afc351cc
#
_cell.length_a   1.000
_cell.length_b   1.000
_cell.length_c   1.000
_cell.angle_alpha   90.00
_cell.angle_beta   90.00
_cell.angle_gamma   90.00
#
_symmetry.space_group_name_H-M   'P 1'
#
loop_
_entity.id
_entity.type
_entity.pdbx_description
1 polymer ?
#
loop_
_entity_poly.entity_id
_entity_poly.type
_entity_poly.pdbx_seq_one_letter_code
_entity_poly.pdbx_strand_id
1 'polypeptide(L)'
;MKKITVTLLLTLICSFAYVQAQTTQPSQREILRACIKVNDYFMEKYADYTATSNVGRVRPSNIWTRGVYYEGLLALHTIFPREDYYKYAYDWGSFHKWGMRNGNTTRNADDHCCGQAYIDLYNMCPSNPEMIRNIKISMDMLVNTPQVNDWTWIDAIQMAMPILAKFGKMYGEQKYYDKMWDMYEYSRNTHGGKGLYNPEDALWWRDADFCPPYKEPNGEDCYWSRGNGWVYAALARVLQEIPADETHRNDYIADFLAMTKALKACQREDGFWNASLHDPTNFGGKETTGTSLFVYGMAWGINKGILNKEEYLPIITKAWNAMVKDAVHPNGFLGYVQGTGKEPKDGQPVTYTSVADFEDYGVGCFLLAGSEMYKLK
;
A
#
# COMPACT_ATOMS: atom_id res chain seq x y z
N MET A 1 -9.95 22.32 -47.88
CA MET A 1 -10.38 22.90 -46.61
C MET A 1 -11.38 22.03 -45.81
N LYS A 2 -12.41 21.41 -46.40
CA LYS A 2 -13.41 20.59 -45.66
C LYS A 2 -12.85 19.34 -44.93
N LYS A 3 -11.80 18.67 -45.47
CA LYS A 3 -11.22 17.48 -44.82
C LYS A 3 -10.41 17.78 -43.56
N ILE A 4 -9.73 18.93 -43.50
CA ILE A 4 -8.93 19.33 -42.34
C ILE A 4 -9.84 19.70 -41.16
N THR A 5 -10.97 20.33 -41.40
CA THR A 5 -11.94 20.74 -40.37
C THR A 5 -12.61 19.53 -39.69
N VAL A 6 -12.91 18.47 -40.45
CA VAL A 6 -13.54 17.24 -39.94
C VAL A 6 -12.54 16.45 -39.07
N THR A 7 -11.27 16.37 -39.48
CA THR A 7 -10.23 15.67 -38.70
C THR A 7 -9.91 16.39 -37.37
N LEU A 8 -9.86 17.74 -37.40
CA LEU A 8 -9.68 18.51 -36.17
C LEU A 8 -10.89 18.37 -35.21
N LEU A 9 -12.11 18.36 -35.74
CA LEU A 9 -13.30 18.19 -34.90
C LEU A 9 -13.38 16.80 -34.27
N LEU A 10 -13.04 15.74 -35.03
CA LEU A 10 -12.98 14.37 -34.49
C LEU A 10 -11.89 14.19 -33.42
N THR A 11 -10.72 14.76 -33.61
CA THR A 11 -9.67 14.74 -32.59
C THR A 11 -10.05 15.53 -31.33
N LEU A 12 -10.72 16.67 -31.46
CA LEU A 12 -11.23 17.43 -30.32
C LEU A 12 -12.33 16.68 -29.56
N ILE A 13 -13.27 16.06 -30.26
CA ILE A 13 -14.36 15.28 -29.65
C ILE A 13 -13.79 14.03 -28.95
N CYS A 14 -12.83 13.32 -29.56
CA CYS A 14 -12.18 12.19 -28.94
C CYS A 14 -11.35 12.59 -27.72
N SER A 15 -10.65 13.73 -27.77
CA SER A 15 -9.89 14.25 -26.63
C SER A 15 -10.81 14.66 -25.49
N PHE A 16 -11.92 15.31 -25.76
CA PHE A 16 -12.90 15.75 -24.78
C PHE A 16 -13.61 14.55 -24.13
N ALA A 17 -13.99 13.54 -24.91
CA ALA A 17 -14.58 12.30 -24.41
C ALA A 17 -13.58 11.51 -23.56
N TYR A 18 -12.30 11.50 -23.93
CA TYR A 18 -11.23 10.86 -23.16
C TYR A 18 -11.01 11.53 -21.80
N VAL A 19 -10.91 12.85 -21.77
CA VAL A 19 -10.77 13.64 -20.52
C VAL A 19 -12.00 13.45 -19.64
N GLN A 20 -13.19 13.48 -20.21
CA GLN A 20 -14.44 13.30 -19.46
C GLN A 20 -14.56 11.89 -18.88
N ALA A 21 -14.11 10.85 -19.58
CA ALA A 21 -14.10 9.48 -19.08
C ALA A 21 -13.10 9.28 -17.93
N GLN A 22 -11.98 9.99 -17.94
CA GLN A 22 -10.99 9.93 -16.83
C GLN A 22 -11.47 10.62 -15.55
N THR A 23 -12.34 11.62 -15.67
CA THR A 23 -12.82 12.42 -14.53
C THR A 23 -14.17 11.95 -13.98
N THR A 24 -14.86 11.04 -14.68
CA THR A 24 -16.12 10.50 -14.19
C THR A 24 -15.87 9.51 -13.05
N GLN A 25 -16.48 9.78 -11.89
CA GLN A 25 -16.41 8.88 -10.75
C GLN A 25 -17.01 7.51 -11.13
N PRO A 26 -16.26 6.41 -10.95
CA PRO A 26 -16.77 5.07 -11.27
C PRO A 26 -17.85 4.67 -10.27
N SER A 27 -18.82 3.90 -10.74
CA SER A 27 -19.84 3.30 -9.87
C SER A 27 -19.20 2.21 -8.96
N GLN A 28 -19.83 1.95 -7.83
CA GLN A 28 -19.44 0.85 -6.94
C GLN A 28 -19.36 -0.49 -7.70
N ARG A 29 -20.27 -0.73 -8.65
CA ARG A 29 -20.30 -1.94 -9.47
C ARG A 29 -19.08 -2.06 -10.38
N GLU A 30 -18.63 -0.97 -10.98
CA GLU A 30 -17.41 -0.95 -11.83
C GLU A 30 -16.17 -1.19 -10.99
N ILE A 31 -16.07 -0.57 -9.82
CA ILE A 31 -14.97 -0.78 -8.87
C ILE A 31 -14.91 -2.25 -8.44
N LEU A 32 -16.02 -2.81 -7.98
CA LEU A 32 -16.07 -4.23 -7.60
C LEU A 32 -15.68 -5.16 -8.74
N ARG A 33 -16.19 -4.90 -9.97
CA ARG A 33 -15.86 -5.72 -11.13
C ARG A 33 -14.36 -5.74 -11.41
N ALA A 34 -13.68 -4.60 -11.28
CA ALA A 34 -12.23 -4.52 -11.47
C ALA A 34 -11.48 -5.29 -10.37
N CYS A 35 -11.86 -5.10 -9.10
CA CYS A 35 -11.25 -5.80 -7.96
C CYS A 35 -11.45 -7.32 -8.05
N ILE A 36 -12.66 -7.79 -8.30
CA ILE A 36 -13.00 -9.21 -8.44
C ILE A 36 -12.18 -9.83 -9.58
N LYS A 37 -12.12 -9.15 -10.73
CA LYS A 37 -11.40 -9.65 -11.91
C LYS A 37 -9.91 -9.85 -11.63
N VAL A 38 -9.26 -8.88 -10.99
CA VAL A 38 -7.83 -8.96 -10.63
C VAL A 38 -7.59 -10.04 -9.57
N ASN A 39 -8.45 -10.10 -8.56
CA ASN A 39 -8.34 -11.07 -7.49
C ASN A 39 -8.58 -12.52 -7.98
N ASP A 40 -9.64 -12.75 -8.76
CA ASP A 40 -9.98 -14.09 -9.24
C ASP A 40 -8.88 -14.63 -10.17
N TYR A 41 -8.28 -13.78 -11.03
CA TYR A 41 -7.08 -14.16 -11.80
C TYR A 41 -5.94 -14.62 -10.88
N PHE A 42 -5.67 -13.86 -9.81
CA PHE A 42 -4.60 -14.21 -8.88
C PHE A 42 -4.88 -15.52 -8.15
N MET A 43 -6.10 -15.70 -7.62
CA MET A 43 -6.50 -16.92 -6.92
C MET A 43 -6.49 -18.17 -7.82
N GLU A 44 -6.88 -18.03 -9.08
CA GLU A 44 -6.81 -19.11 -10.07
C GLU A 44 -5.35 -19.51 -10.35
N LYS A 45 -4.49 -18.51 -10.61
CA LYS A 45 -3.07 -18.73 -10.90
C LYS A 45 -2.30 -19.32 -9.72
N TYR A 46 -2.62 -18.89 -8.51
CA TYR A 46 -1.98 -19.30 -7.26
C TYR A 46 -2.94 -20.10 -6.36
N ALA A 47 -3.71 -21.01 -6.95
CA ALA A 47 -4.69 -21.82 -6.22
C ALA A 47 -4.07 -22.61 -5.05
N ASP A 48 -2.80 -23.01 -5.17
CA ASP A 48 -2.02 -23.57 -4.07
C ASP A 48 -1.42 -22.43 -3.22
N TYR A 49 -2.11 -22.07 -2.16
CA TYR A 49 -1.66 -21.07 -1.18
C TYR A 49 -0.40 -21.50 -0.39
N THR A 50 -0.03 -22.77 -0.43
CA THR A 50 1.15 -23.31 0.26
C THR A 50 2.42 -23.17 -0.56
N ALA A 51 2.29 -22.93 -1.88
CA ALA A 51 3.39 -22.92 -2.81
C ALA A 51 4.47 -21.89 -2.41
N THR A 52 5.71 -22.33 -2.43
CA THR A 52 6.88 -21.48 -2.20
C THR A 52 7.18 -20.63 -3.43
N SER A 53 7.76 -19.46 -3.22
CA SER A 53 8.30 -18.62 -4.29
C SER A 53 9.81 -18.84 -4.45
N ASN A 54 10.28 -18.85 -5.70
CA ASN A 54 11.70 -19.08 -6.04
C ASN A 54 12.31 -17.78 -6.61
N VAL A 55 12.41 -16.74 -5.78
CA VAL A 55 13.03 -15.46 -6.16
C VAL A 55 14.36 -15.32 -5.41
N GLY A 56 15.47 -15.51 -6.13
CA GLY A 56 16.81 -15.53 -5.57
C GLY A 56 17.11 -16.71 -4.62
N ARG A 57 16.11 -17.17 -3.90
CA ARG A 57 16.09 -18.37 -3.03
C ARG A 57 14.66 -18.87 -2.85
N VAL A 58 14.51 -20.09 -2.37
CA VAL A 58 13.18 -20.63 -1.97
C VAL A 58 12.67 -19.84 -0.77
N ARG A 59 11.44 -19.36 -0.85
CA ARG A 59 10.76 -18.59 0.20
C ARG A 59 9.40 -19.20 0.50
N PRO A 60 9.02 -19.35 1.78
CA PRO A 60 7.67 -19.81 2.14
C PRO A 60 6.64 -18.73 1.79
N SER A 61 5.36 -19.13 1.70
CA SER A 61 4.31 -18.16 1.32
C SER A 61 3.91 -17.18 2.44
N ASN A 62 4.40 -17.31 3.68
CA ASN A 62 4.18 -16.34 4.75
C ASN A 62 5.24 -15.22 4.77
N ILE A 63 5.60 -14.70 3.61
CA ILE A 63 6.45 -13.52 3.45
C ILE A 63 5.60 -12.25 3.29
N TRP A 64 6.23 -11.08 3.46
CA TRP A 64 5.54 -9.79 3.44
C TRP A 64 4.74 -9.54 2.16
N THR A 65 5.25 -9.97 1.00
CA THR A 65 4.58 -9.77 -0.28
C THR A 65 3.20 -10.44 -0.30
N ARG A 66 3.13 -11.67 0.19
CA ARG A 66 1.88 -12.42 0.32
C ARG A 66 1.02 -11.89 1.46
N GLY A 67 1.62 -11.40 2.55
CA GLY A 67 0.91 -10.70 3.64
C GLY A 67 0.11 -9.52 3.11
N VAL A 68 0.73 -8.64 2.32
CA VAL A 68 0.06 -7.50 1.67
C VAL A 68 -1.07 -7.93 0.73
N TYR A 69 -0.90 -9.04 -0.01
CA TYR A 69 -2.00 -9.57 -0.82
C TYR A 69 -3.21 -9.91 0.04
N TYR A 70 -3.01 -10.62 1.16
CA TYR A 70 -4.13 -10.98 2.04
C TYR A 70 -4.74 -9.77 2.76
N GLU A 71 -3.99 -8.72 3.06
CA GLU A 71 -4.57 -7.46 3.52
C GLU A 71 -5.58 -6.91 2.50
N GLY A 72 -5.19 -6.90 1.21
CA GLY A 72 -6.06 -6.46 0.12
C GLY A 72 -7.27 -7.39 -0.09
N LEU A 73 -7.08 -8.70 -0.06
CA LEU A 73 -8.15 -9.70 -0.18
C LEU A 73 -9.19 -9.55 0.93
N LEU A 74 -8.75 -9.38 2.19
CA LEU A 74 -9.65 -9.19 3.33
C LEU A 74 -10.36 -7.85 3.30
N ALA A 75 -9.71 -6.79 2.79
CA ALA A 75 -10.39 -5.52 2.52
C ALA A 75 -11.47 -5.67 1.45
N LEU A 76 -11.22 -6.41 0.37
CA LEU A 76 -12.23 -6.75 -0.64
C LEU A 76 -13.36 -7.60 -0.03
N HIS A 77 -13.03 -8.61 0.77
CA HIS A 77 -14.03 -9.44 1.46
C HIS A 77 -14.94 -8.60 2.37
N THR A 78 -14.41 -7.56 3.02
CA THR A 78 -15.21 -6.68 3.88
C THR A 78 -16.30 -5.92 3.12
N ILE A 79 -16.05 -5.52 1.87
CA ILE A 79 -17.01 -4.80 1.03
C ILE A 79 -17.85 -5.72 0.13
N PHE A 80 -17.36 -6.93 -0.14
CA PHE A 80 -18.00 -7.95 -0.95
C PHE A 80 -17.72 -9.33 -0.35
N PRO A 81 -18.48 -9.74 0.69
CA PRO A 81 -18.26 -11.00 1.40
C PRO A 81 -18.40 -12.22 0.47
N ARG A 82 -17.35 -13.03 0.39
CA ARG A 82 -17.33 -14.32 -0.30
C ARG A 82 -16.63 -15.35 0.57
N GLU A 83 -17.24 -16.50 0.72
CA GLU A 83 -16.71 -17.61 1.54
C GLU A 83 -15.34 -18.09 1.06
N ASP A 84 -15.15 -18.19 -0.26
CA ASP A 84 -13.90 -18.63 -0.87
C ASP A 84 -12.73 -17.62 -0.61
N TYR A 85 -12.99 -16.33 -0.52
CA TYR A 85 -11.99 -15.33 -0.16
C TYR A 85 -11.53 -15.50 1.29
N TYR A 86 -12.49 -15.61 2.20
CA TYR A 86 -12.18 -15.88 3.61
C TYR A 86 -11.44 -17.20 3.78
N LYS A 87 -11.95 -18.27 3.16
CA LYS A 87 -11.36 -19.60 3.24
C LYS A 87 -9.93 -19.63 2.69
N TYR A 88 -9.66 -18.98 1.57
CA TYR A 88 -8.32 -18.94 0.97
C TYR A 88 -7.30 -18.26 1.92
N ALA A 89 -7.67 -17.16 2.56
CA ALA A 89 -6.82 -16.50 3.55
C ALA A 89 -6.67 -17.32 4.85
N TYR A 90 -7.77 -17.93 5.32
CA TYR A 90 -7.78 -18.76 6.52
C TYR A 90 -6.91 -20.03 6.35
N ASP A 91 -7.06 -20.72 5.25
CA ASP A 91 -6.31 -21.94 4.96
C ASP A 91 -4.81 -21.66 4.86
N TRP A 92 -4.42 -20.55 4.23
CA TRP A 92 -3.04 -20.09 4.22
C TRP A 92 -2.48 -19.82 5.63
N GLY A 93 -3.19 -19.06 6.45
CA GLY A 93 -2.78 -18.79 7.84
C GLY A 93 -2.69 -20.07 8.66
N SER A 94 -3.67 -20.97 8.52
CA SER A 94 -3.73 -22.28 9.18
C SER A 94 -2.57 -23.21 8.76
N PHE A 95 -2.25 -23.26 7.46
CA PHE A 95 -1.10 -24.01 6.94
C PHE A 95 0.21 -23.56 7.61
N HIS A 96 0.42 -22.28 7.76
CA HIS A 96 1.57 -21.70 8.45
C HIS A 96 1.45 -21.75 9.98
N LYS A 97 0.37 -22.36 10.53
CA LYS A 97 0.10 -22.39 11.98
C LYS A 97 0.12 -20.99 12.59
N TRP A 98 -0.33 -20.01 11.82
CA TRP A 98 -0.34 -18.59 12.22
C TRP A 98 1.05 -18.08 12.60
N GLY A 99 2.09 -18.68 12.03
CA GLY A 99 3.49 -18.39 12.32
C GLY A 99 4.07 -17.36 11.35
N MET A 100 5.07 -16.63 11.83
CA MET A 100 5.91 -15.76 11.02
C MET A 100 7.10 -16.54 10.48
N ARG A 101 7.65 -16.10 9.33
CA ARG A 101 8.73 -16.79 8.62
C ARG A 101 9.94 -17.14 9.51
N ASN A 102 10.37 -16.22 10.37
CA ASN A 102 11.53 -16.40 11.25
C ASN A 102 11.13 -16.64 12.72
N GLY A 103 9.89 -17.13 12.96
CA GLY A 103 9.40 -17.44 14.29
C GLY A 103 8.84 -16.24 15.05
N ASN A 104 8.37 -16.49 16.27
CA ASN A 104 7.63 -15.52 17.07
C ASN A 104 8.52 -14.60 17.94
N THR A 105 9.84 -14.71 17.81
CA THR A 105 10.82 -13.80 18.44
C THR A 105 11.52 -12.90 17.43
N THR A 106 11.05 -12.88 16.17
CA THR A 106 11.58 -11.98 15.17
C THR A 106 11.29 -10.52 15.51
N ARG A 107 12.23 -9.64 15.18
CA ARG A 107 12.06 -8.18 15.24
C ARG A 107 11.97 -7.57 13.84
N ASN A 108 12.08 -8.39 12.81
CA ASN A 108 12.03 -7.94 11.42
C ASN A 108 10.58 -7.64 10.99
N ALA A 109 10.34 -6.42 10.56
CA ALA A 109 9.01 -5.96 10.16
C ALA A 109 8.41 -6.74 8.97
N ASP A 110 9.24 -7.19 8.01
CA ASP A 110 8.76 -8.02 6.89
C ASP A 110 8.16 -9.34 7.38
N ASP A 111 8.73 -9.92 8.46
CA ASP A 111 8.17 -11.14 9.04
C ASP A 111 6.85 -10.87 9.77
N HIS A 112 6.70 -9.67 10.35
CA HIS A 112 5.47 -9.28 11.06
C HIS A 112 4.28 -9.08 10.10
N CYS A 113 4.52 -8.72 8.84
CA CYS A 113 3.49 -8.32 7.88
C CYS A 113 2.32 -9.29 7.80
N CYS A 114 2.58 -10.61 7.75
CA CYS A 114 1.53 -11.63 7.71
C CYS A 114 0.60 -11.57 8.94
N GLY A 115 1.09 -11.08 10.07
CA GLY A 115 0.32 -10.87 11.29
C GLY A 115 -0.84 -9.91 11.13
N GLN A 116 -0.77 -8.94 10.20
CA GLN A 116 -1.90 -8.05 9.90
C GLN A 116 -3.10 -8.86 9.39
N ALA A 117 -2.88 -9.75 8.43
CA ALA A 117 -3.93 -10.61 7.90
C ALA A 117 -4.46 -11.60 8.97
N TYR A 118 -3.58 -12.13 9.83
CA TYR A 118 -4.01 -13.01 10.92
C TYR A 118 -4.93 -12.31 11.92
N ILE A 119 -4.61 -11.05 12.28
CA ILE A 119 -5.45 -10.24 13.16
C ILE A 119 -6.77 -9.89 12.49
N ASP A 120 -6.78 -9.55 11.21
CA ASP A 120 -8.00 -9.22 10.47
C ASP A 120 -8.94 -10.45 10.38
N LEU A 121 -8.40 -11.64 10.09
CA LEU A 121 -9.16 -12.90 10.13
C LEU A 121 -9.73 -13.19 11.53
N TYR A 122 -8.91 -13.02 12.57
CA TYR A 122 -9.36 -13.17 13.95
C TYR A 122 -10.48 -12.22 14.31
N ASN A 123 -10.38 -10.94 13.91
CA ASN A 123 -11.43 -9.95 14.16
C ASN A 123 -12.74 -10.26 13.43
N MET A 124 -12.68 -10.91 12.26
CA MET A 124 -13.86 -11.35 11.52
C MET A 124 -14.55 -12.55 12.21
N CYS A 125 -13.76 -13.45 12.81
CA CYS A 125 -14.26 -14.64 13.50
C CYS A 125 -13.38 -14.99 14.71
N PRO A 126 -13.59 -14.39 15.90
CA PRO A 126 -12.70 -14.49 17.06
C PRO A 126 -12.89 -15.81 17.83
N SER A 127 -12.97 -16.93 17.11
CA SER A 127 -13.19 -18.26 17.70
C SER A 127 -11.90 -19.01 18.04
N ASN A 128 -10.75 -18.60 17.45
CA ASN A 128 -9.49 -19.30 17.60
C ASN A 128 -8.34 -18.32 17.97
N PRO A 129 -8.00 -18.18 19.25
CA PRO A 129 -6.94 -17.28 19.71
C PRO A 129 -5.53 -17.64 19.22
N GLU A 130 -5.32 -18.88 18.73
CA GLU A 130 -4.03 -19.27 18.14
C GLU A 130 -3.68 -18.44 16.90
N MET A 131 -4.69 -17.90 16.20
CA MET A 131 -4.50 -17.06 15.02
C MET A 131 -3.60 -15.85 15.28
N ILE A 132 -3.66 -15.28 16.48
CA ILE A 132 -2.92 -14.07 16.84
C ILE A 132 -1.81 -14.33 17.87
N ARG A 133 -1.67 -15.56 18.35
CA ARG A 133 -0.71 -15.88 19.44
C ARG A 133 0.72 -15.56 19.07
N ASN A 134 1.19 -16.00 17.91
CA ASN A 134 2.60 -15.83 17.54
C ASN A 134 2.94 -14.35 17.29
N ILE A 135 2.09 -13.63 16.58
CA ILE A 135 2.32 -12.20 16.33
C ILE A 135 2.21 -11.38 17.63
N LYS A 136 1.33 -11.78 18.56
CA LYS A 136 1.25 -11.14 19.89
C LYS A 136 2.53 -11.30 20.68
N ILE A 137 3.11 -12.51 20.72
CA ILE A 137 4.38 -12.74 21.40
C ILE A 137 5.48 -11.82 20.85
N SER A 138 5.56 -11.68 19.53
CA SER A 138 6.55 -10.80 18.90
C SER A 138 6.32 -9.33 19.24
N MET A 139 5.08 -8.85 19.19
CA MET A 139 4.76 -7.47 19.55
C MET A 139 4.97 -7.18 21.04
N ASP A 140 4.60 -8.11 21.91
CA ASP A 140 4.90 -7.99 23.35
C ASP A 140 6.41 -7.90 23.61
N MET A 141 7.22 -8.65 22.88
CA MET A 141 8.68 -8.55 22.97
C MET A 141 9.18 -7.15 22.55
N LEU A 142 8.64 -6.57 21.46
CA LEU A 142 8.98 -5.21 21.05
C LEU A 142 8.60 -4.21 22.14
N VAL A 143 7.38 -4.30 22.67
CA VAL A 143 6.84 -3.39 23.69
C VAL A 143 7.66 -3.46 24.98
N ASN A 144 8.07 -4.65 25.39
CA ASN A 144 8.76 -4.87 26.67
C ASN A 144 10.30 -4.62 26.61
N THR A 145 10.81 -4.12 25.48
CA THR A 145 12.23 -3.76 25.33
C THR A 145 12.36 -2.26 25.02
N PRO A 146 13.43 -1.59 25.50
CA PRO A 146 13.66 -0.17 25.20
C PRO A 146 14.08 0.09 23.76
N GLN A 147 14.44 -0.94 23.00
CA GLN A 147 14.91 -0.82 21.63
C GLN A 147 13.81 -0.30 20.71
N VAL A 148 14.12 0.72 19.88
CA VAL A 148 13.20 1.39 18.94
C VAL A 148 13.71 1.46 17.50
N ASN A 149 14.95 1.00 17.27
CA ASN A 149 15.66 1.15 16.00
C ASN A 149 15.53 -0.04 15.05
N ASP A 150 14.42 -0.78 15.11
CA ASP A 150 14.19 -1.94 14.24
C ASP A 150 13.72 -1.55 12.85
N TRP A 151 13.05 -0.41 12.71
CA TRP A 151 12.53 0.07 11.41
C TRP A 151 13.55 0.99 10.73
N THR A 152 14.55 0.37 10.12
CA THR A 152 15.67 1.07 9.47
C THR A 152 15.39 1.41 8.00
N TRP A 153 14.20 1.10 7.51
CA TRP A 153 13.69 1.39 6.17
C TRP A 153 12.18 1.64 6.26
N ILE A 154 11.68 2.51 5.38
CA ILE A 154 10.31 3.01 5.51
C ILE A 154 9.23 1.97 5.23
N ASP A 155 9.53 0.91 4.46
CA ASP A 155 8.58 -0.18 4.22
C ASP A 155 8.19 -0.87 5.53
N ALA A 156 9.13 -0.94 6.50
CA ALA A 156 8.89 -1.52 7.82
C ALA A 156 7.71 -0.87 8.56
N ILE A 157 7.47 0.42 8.32
CA ILE A 157 6.35 1.16 8.92
C ILE A 157 5.02 0.51 8.49
N GLN A 158 4.82 0.22 7.20
CA GLN A 158 3.62 -0.50 6.75
C GLN A 158 3.57 -1.94 7.27
N MET A 159 4.71 -2.63 7.32
CA MET A 159 4.72 -4.05 7.64
C MET A 159 4.38 -4.34 9.11
N ALA A 160 4.75 -3.43 10.04
CA ALA A 160 4.63 -3.69 11.47
C ALA A 160 3.78 -2.67 12.26
N MET A 161 3.81 -1.39 11.92
CA MET A 161 3.18 -0.33 12.71
C MET A 161 1.65 -0.53 12.90
N PRO A 162 0.86 -0.92 11.89
CA PRO A 162 -0.58 -1.13 12.06
C PRO A 162 -0.92 -2.26 13.04
N ILE A 163 0.00 -3.22 13.27
CA ILE A 163 -0.20 -4.33 14.21
C ILE A 163 -0.23 -3.81 15.65
N LEU A 164 0.68 -2.89 15.98
CA LEU A 164 0.71 -2.25 17.30
C LEU A 164 -0.56 -1.44 17.54
N ALA A 165 -1.04 -0.69 16.53
CA ALA A 165 -2.31 0.02 16.61
C ALA A 165 -3.49 -0.92 16.86
N LYS A 166 -3.57 -2.05 16.14
CA LYS A 166 -4.62 -3.06 16.30
C LYS A 166 -4.58 -3.69 17.70
N PHE A 167 -3.39 -4.01 18.23
CA PHE A 167 -3.28 -4.58 19.58
C PHE A 167 -3.59 -3.55 20.67
N GLY A 168 -3.16 -2.30 20.50
CA GLY A 168 -3.57 -1.22 21.41
C GLY A 168 -5.09 -1.14 21.56
N LYS A 169 -5.79 -1.16 20.41
CA LYS A 169 -7.26 -1.17 20.37
C LYS A 169 -7.87 -2.44 20.95
N MET A 170 -7.37 -3.60 20.57
CA MET A 170 -7.92 -4.91 20.95
C MET A 170 -7.83 -5.14 22.46
N TYR A 171 -6.72 -4.74 23.08
CA TYR A 171 -6.48 -4.95 24.51
C TYR A 171 -6.74 -3.72 25.38
N GLY A 172 -6.93 -2.55 24.78
CA GLY A 172 -7.07 -1.28 25.52
C GLY A 172 -5.80 -0.88 26.25
N GLU A 173 -4.62 -1.25 25.74
CA GLU A 173 -3.34 -1.06 26.42
C GLU A 173 -2.50 0.02 25.72
N GLN A 174 -2.26 1.14 26.41
CA GLN A 174 -1.50 2.29 25.92
C GLN A 174 -0.06 1.93 25.49
N LYS A 175 0.58 0.97 26.14
CA LYS A 175 1.95 0.55 25.85
C LYS A 175 2.22 0.19 24.38
N TYR A 176 1.20 -0.28 23.64
CA TYR A 176 1.34 -0.56 22.21
C TYR A 176 1.38 0.72 21.38
N TYR A 177 0.58 1.72 21.75
CA TYR A 177 0.61 3.03 21.10
C TYR A 177 1.89 3.78 21.39
N ASP A 178 2.37 3.74 22.65
CA ASP A 178 3.64 4.37 23.04
C ASP A 178 4.81 3.75 22.26
N LYS A 179 4.91 2.41 22.20
CA LYS A 179 5.96 1.74 21.43
C LYS A 179 5.86 2.04 19.94
N MET A 180 4.65 2.07 19.40
CA MET A 180 4.39 2.41 18.01
C MET A 180 4.92 3.80 17.66
N TRP A 181 4.65 4.78 18.53
CA TRP A 181 5.14 6.14 18.36
C TRP A 181 6.66 6.23 18.48
N ASP A 182 7.23 5.65 19.50
CA ASP A 182 8.69 5.68 19.72
C ASP A 182 9.47 5.12 18.51
N MET A 183 9.00 4.01 17.93
CA MET A 183 9.64 3.40 16.77
C MET A 183 9.41 4.22 15.49
N TYR A 184 8.22 4.79 15.30
CA TYR A 184 7.90 5.68 14.18
C TYR A 184 8.72 6.96 14.24
N GLU A 185 8.74 7.61 15.41
CA GLU A 185 9.48 8.84 15.66
C GLU A 185 10.99 8.63 15.43
N TYR A 186 11.54 7.51 15.92
CA TYR A 186 12.94 7.18 15.68
C TYR A 186 13.26 7.06 14.20
N SER A 187 12.46 6.33 13.44
CA SER A 187 12.64 6.20 11.98
C SER A 187 12.52 7.55 11.29
N ARG A 188 11.52 8.35 11.71
CA ARG A 188 11.20 9.66 11.15
C ARG A 188 12.31 10.69 11.37
N ASN A 189 12.82 10.80 12.61
CA ASN A 189 13.64 11.95 13.03
C ASN A 189 15.07 11.60 13.43
N THR A 190 15.41 10.31 13.61
CA THR A 190 16.68 9.91 14.24
C THR A 190 17.50 8.93 13.42
N HIS A 191 16.86 7.95 12.74
CA HIS A 191 17.58 6.91 12.02
C HIS A 191 18.57 7.49 11.00
N GLY A 192 19.77 6.92 10.91
CA GLY A 192 20.83 7.41 10.03
C GLY A 192 21.40 8.79 10.44
N GLY A 193 21.12 9.25 11.66
CA GLY A 193 21.62 10.51 12.25
C GLY A 193 20.75 11.75 11.99
N LYS A 194 19.75 11.66 11.11
CA LYS A 194 18.84 12.78 10.78
C LYS A 194 17.40 12.37 10.49
N GLY A 195 17.12 11.07 10.59
CA GLY A 195 15.82 10.52 10.23
C GLY A 195 15.64 10.28 8.73
N LEU A 196 14.56 9.59 8.40
CA LEU A 196 14.19 9.22 7.04
C LEU A 196 13.11 10.15 6.42
N TYR A 197 12.56 11.08 7.17
CA TYR A 197 11.56 12.04 6.70
C TYR A 197 12.19 13.38 6.37
N ASN A 198 11.90 13.89 5.17
CA ASN A 198 12.25 15.25 4.79
C ASN A 198 11.05 16.17 5.03
N PRO A 199 11.10 17.06 6.03
CA PRO A 199 9.97 17.95 6.33
C PRO A 199 9.76 19.06 5.27
N GLU A 200 10.79 19.38 4.45
CA GLU A 200 10.68 20.38 3.40
C GLU A 200 9.84 19.86 2.23
N ASP A 201 10.07 18.59 1.82
CA ASP A 201 9.35 17.95 0.74
C ASP A 201 8.12 17.16 1.23
N ALA A 202 8.01 16.91 2.54
CA ALA A 202 7.01 16.05 3.16
C ALA A 202 6.98 14.63 2.57
N LEU A 203 8.16 14.11 2.21
CA LEU A 203 8.38 12.79 1.65
C LEU A 203 9.51 12.07 2.39
N TRP A 204 9.66 10.78 2.14
CA TRP A 204 10.57 9.91 2.86
C TRP A 204 11.64 9.34 1.94
N TRP A 205 12.90 9.43 2.37
CA TRP A 205 13.99 8.59 1.84
C TRP A 205 13.77 7.15 2.28
N ARG A 206 14.04 6.20 1.39
CA ARG A 206 13.73 4.78 1.65
C ARG A 206 14.46 4.23 2.87
N ASP A 207 15.74 4.52 3.01
CA ASP A 207 16.63 4.20 4.14
C ASP A 207 17.81 5.17 4.15
N ALA A 208 18.74 4.98 5.09
CA ALA A 208 19.88 5.88 5.26
C ALA A 208 20.81 5.98 4.02
N ASP A 209 20.83 4.96 3.16
CA ASP A 209 21.63 4.97 1.92
C ASP A 209 21.11 5.99 0.89
N PHE A 210 19.81 6.34 0.97
CA PHE A 210 19.15 7.29 0.06
C PHE A 210 19.03 8.70 0.63
N CYS A 211 19.42 8.91 1.88
CA CYS A 211 19.51 10.26 2.44
C CYS A 211 20.61 11.07 1.77
N PRO A 212 20.53 12.42 1.72
CA PRO A 212 21.62 13.24 1.23
C PRO A 212 22.97 12.88 1.88
N PRO A 213 24.05 12.73 1.09
CA PRO A 213 24.23 13.36 -0.23
C PRO A 213 23.76 12.55 -1.45
N TYR A 214 23.03 11.42 -1.27
CA TYR A 214 22.47 10.68 -2.41
C TYR A 214 21.52 11.58 -3.21
N LYS A 215 21.63 11.53 -4.55
CA LYS A 215 20.76 12.29 -5.46
C LYS A 215 20.41 11.44 -6.68
N GLU A 216 19.24 11.69 -7.23
CA GLU A 216 18.84 11.15 -8.52
C GLU A 216 19.57 11.84 -9.70
N PRO A 217 19.48 11.31 -10.93
CA PRO A 217 20.18 11.88 -12.09
C PRO A 217 19.87 13.35 -12.38
N ASN A 218 18.67 13.82 -12.05
CA ASN A 218 18.27 15.23 -12.20
C ASN A 218 18.77 16.14 -11.06
N GLY A 219 19.45 15.60 -10.04
CA GLY A 219 19.96 16.32 -8.88
C GLY A 219 18.99 16.46 -7.70
N GLU A 220 17.78 15.93 -7.83
CA GLU A 220 16.79 15.92 -6.76
C GLU A 220 17.02 14.77 -5.76
N ASP A 221 16.36 14.81 -4.62
CA ASP A 221 16.34 13.74 -3.63
C ASP A 221 15.57 12.52 -4.16
N CYS A 222 16.03 11.32 -3.80
CA CYS A 222 15.38 10.08 -4.24
C CYS A 222 14.19 9.75 -3.34
N TYR A 223 12.99 9.99 -3.84
CA TYR A 223 11.74 9.59 -3.19
C TYR A 223 11.06 8.49 -3.99
N TRP A 224 11.31 7.24 -3.58
CA TRP A 224 10.73 6.07 -4.20
C TRP A 224 9.22 6.01 -3.94
N SER A 225 8.43 5.89 -5.02
CA SER A 225 6.97 5.97 -5.00
C SER A 225 6.35 4.90 -4.10
N ARG A 226 6.66 3.60 -4.31
CA ARG A 226 6.11 2.53 -3.48
C ARG A 226 6.53 2.65 -2.01
N GLY A 227 7.78 3.06 -1.73
CA GLY A 227 8.24 3.28 -0.35
C GLY A 227 7.41 4.35 0.36
N ASN A 228 7.20 5.50 -0.28
CA ASN A 228 6.32 6.56 0.24
C ASN A 228 4.87 6.09 0.33
N GLY A 229 4.43 5.26 -0.61
CA GLY A 229 3.11 4.62 -0.58
C GLY A 229 2.90 3.75 0.65
N TRP A 230 3.93 3.01 1.07
CA TRP A 230 3.85 2.21 2.29
C TRP A 230 3.63 3.07 3.52
N VAL A 231 4.41 4.13 3.72
CA VAL A 231 4.24 5.04 4.87
C VAL A 231 2.85 5.67 4.84
N TYR A 232 2.41 6.16 3.67
CA TYR A 232 1.12 6.81 3.51
C TYR A 232 -0.06 5.86 3.83
N ALA A 233 0.02 4.61 3.36
CA ALA A 233 -0.97 3.59 3.70
C ALA A 233 -0.93 3.21 5.18
N ALA A 234 0.26 3.12 5.79
CA ALA A 234 0.41 2.84 7.22
C ALA A 234 -0.25 3.91 8.09
N LEU A 235 -0.05 5.19 7.75
CA LEU A 235 -0.70 6.30 8.46
C LEU A 235 -2.24 6.17 8.41
N ALA A 236 -2.81 5.88 7.23
CA ALA A 236 -4.24 5.63 7.10
C ALA A 236 -4.70 4.44 7.94
N ARG A 237 -3.95 3.33 7.94
CA ARG A 237 -4.28 2.11 8.70
C ARG A 237 -4.19 2.34 10.21
N VAL A 238 -3.18 3.04 10.68
CA VAL A 238 -3.03 3.40 12.10
C VAL A 238 -4.17 4.30 12.56
N LEU A 239 -4.45 5.35 11.81
CA LEU A 239 -5.52 6.30 12.12
C LEU A 239 -6.94 5.69 12.13
N GLN A 240 -7.13 4.52 11.52
CA GLN A 240 -8.36 3.73 11.61
C GLN A 240 -8.52 3.03 12.96
N GLU A 241 -7.41 2.69 13.61
CA GLU A 241 -7.40 1.83 14.80
C GLU A 241 -7.23 2.61 16.11
N ILE A 242 -6.43 3.68 16.11
CA ILE A 242 -6.16 4.44 17.32
C ILE A 242 -7.37 5.28 17.75
N PRO A 243 -7.59 5.46 19.07
CA PRO A 243 -8.70 6.27 19.59
C PRO A 243 -8.55 7.75 19.23
N ALA A 244 -9.65 8.50 19.33
CA ALA A 244 -9.66 9.91 18.93
C ALA A 244 -8.80 10.80 19.85
N ASP A 245 -8.61 10.38 21.08
CA ASP A 245 -7.86 11.04 22.14
C ASP A 245 -6.45 10.46 22.34
N GLU A 246 -5.98 9.59 21.42
CA GLU A 246 -4.61 9.09 21.45
C GLU A 246 -3.63 10.27 21.31
N THR A 247 -2.59 10.27 22.16
CA THR A 247 -1.67 11.42 22.35
C THR A 247 -1.04 11.91 21.04
N HIS A 248 -0.62 11.00 20.16
CA HIS A 248 0.08 11.31 18.91
C HIS A 248 -0.80 11.25 17.66
N ARG A 249 -2.13 11.14 17.85
CA ARG A 249 -3.07 11.10 16.72
C ARG A 249 -2.92 12.31 15.81
N ASN A 250 -2.76 13.50 16.37
CA ASN A 250 -2.61 14.72 15.59
C ASN A 250 -1.29 14.78 14.82
N ASP A 251 -0.23 14.19 15.34
CA ASP A 251 1.06 14.10 14.65
C ASP A 251 0.95 13.20 13.42
N TYR A 252 0.30 12.03 13.55
CA TYR A 252 0.01 11.17 12.40
C TYR A 252 -0.88 11.83 11.35
N ILE A 253 -1.88 12.61 11.78
CA ILE A 253 -2.74 13.39 10.87
C ILE A 253 -1.92 14.47 10.15
N ALA A 254 -1.03 15.16 10.86
CA ALA A 254 -0.18 16.20 10.27
C ALA A 254 0.74 15.62 9.18
N ASP A 255 1.40 14.49 9.45
CA ASP A 255 2.23 13.80 8.47
C ASP A 255 1.41 13.30 7.28
N PHE A 256 0.24 12.71 7.54
CA PHE A 256 -0.68 12.27 6.49
C PHE A 256 -1.10 13.42 5.56
N LEU A 257 -1.46 14.58 6.11
CA LEU A 257 -1.86 15.76 5.34
C LEU A 257 -0.70 16.37 4.55
N ALA A 258 0.48 16.45 5.15
CA ALA A 258 1.69 16.96 4.49
C ALA A 258 2.08 16.06 3.30
N MET A 259 2.13 14.74 3.51
CA MET A 259 2.36 13.77 2.44
C MET A 259 1.29 13.84 1.35
N THR A 260 0.01 13.98 1.71
CA THR A 260 -1.08 14.10 0.72
C THR A 260 -0.85 15.27 -0.24
N LYS A 261 -0.43 16.42 0.30
CA LYS A 261 -0.14 17.59 -0.52
C LYS A 261 1.05 17.37 -1.45
N ALA A 262 2.14 16.79 -0.95
CA ALA A 262 3.32 16.47 -1.73
C ALA A 262 3.00 15.45 -2.84
N LEU A 263 2.31 14.37 -2.51
CA LEU A 263 1.91 13.33 -3.47
C LEU A 263 0.99 13.87 -4.57
N LYS A 264 0.05 14.78 -4.24
CA LYS A 264 -0.79 15.44 -5.23
C LYS A 264 0.06 16.17 -6.29
N ALA A 265 1.13 16.85 -5.88
CA ALA A 265 2.01 17.60 -6.78
C ALA A 265 2.80 16.68 -7.74
N CYS A 266 3.04 15.42 -7.35
CA CYS A 266 3.79 14.44 -8.13
C CYS A 266 2.92 13.60 -9.09
N GLN A 267 1.59 13.81 -9.13
CA GLN A 267 0.73 13.02 -10.02
C GLN A 267 0.98 13.37 -11.49
N ARG A 268 1.15 12.33 -12.30
CA ARG A 268 1.29 12.44 -13.77
C ARG A 268 -0.02 12.87 -14.44
N GLU A 269 0.10 13.40 -15.65
CA GLU A 269 -1.05 13.78 -16.47
C GLU A 269 -1.96 12.59 -16.81
N ASP A 270 -1.40 11.37 -16.95
CA ASP A 270 -2.17 10.15 -17.21
C ASP A 270 -2.84 9.55 -15.96
N GLY A 271 -2.62 10.14 -14.77
CA GLY A 271 -3.25 9.74 -13.51
C GLY A 271 -2.41 8.83 -12.64
N PHE A 272 -1.36 8.21 -13.15
CA PHE A 272 -0.41 7.42 -12.37
C PHE A 272 0.60 8.30 -11.61
N TRP A 273 1.46 7.66 -10.85
CA TRP A 273 2.72 8.21 -10.36
C TRP A 273 3.89 7.45 -10.98
N ASN A 274 5.05 8.10 -11.09
CA ASN A 274 6.29 7.47 -11.50
C ASN A 274 6.88 6.62 -10.37
N ALA A 275 7.82 5.72 -10.68
CA ALA A 275 8.61 5.02 -9.66
C ALA A 275 9.44 5.99 -8.81
N SER A 276 10.00 7.05 -9.40
CA SER A 276 10.55 8.22 -8.70
C SER A 276 9.52 9.34 -8.64
N LEU A 277 9.33 9.93 -7.45
CA LEU A 277 8.37 11.04 -7.27
C LEU A 277 8.93 12.38 -7.76
N HIS A 278 10.25 12.60 -7.68
CA HIS A 278 10.88 13.87 -8.05
C HIS A 278 11.71 13.81 -9.33
N ASP A 279 12.01 12.61 -9.86
CA ASP A 279 12.65 12.48 -11.18
C ASP A 279 11.78 11.68 -12.16
N PRO A 280 10.92 12.34 -12.94
CA PRO A 280 10.05 11.66 -13.92
C PRO A 280 10.84 11.04 -15.08
N THR A 281 12.15 11.32 -15.21
CA THR A 281 13.02 10.76 -16.25
C THR A 281 13.79 9.55 -15.77
N ASN A 282 13.93 9.35 -14.44
CA ASN A 282 14.62 8.20 -13.86
C ASN A 282 13.64 7.01 -13.72
N PHE A 283 13.64 6.14 -14.73
CA PHE A 283 12.69 5.03 -14.85
C PHE A 283 11.22 5.52 -14.80
N GLY A 284 10.94 6.62 -15.51
CA GLY A 284 9.62 7.23 -15.60
C GLY A 284 8.62 6.33 -16.30
N GLY A 285 7.36 6.55 -16.03
CA GLY A 285 6.26 5.80 -16.60
C GLY A 285 5.22 5.41 -15.54
N LYS A 286 4.25 4.61 -15.97
CA LYS A 286 3.18 4.12 -15.09
C LYS A 286 3.77 3.15 -14.07
N GLU A 287 3.42 3.34 -12.78
CA GLU A 287 3.75 2.40 -11.71
C GLU A 287 2.50 2.16 -10.86
N THR A 288 2.07 0.91 -10.76
CA THR A 288 0.75 0.58 -10.19
C THR A 288 0.76 0.52 -8.66
N THR A 289 1.87 0.12 -8.03
CA THR A 289 1.87 -0.13 -6.57
C THR A 289 1.83 1.15 -5.76
N GLY A 290 2.70 2.11 -6.03
CA GLY A 290 2.67 3.43 -5.41
C GLY A 290 1.36 4.16 -5.71
N THR A 291 0.93 4.14 -7.00
CA THR A 291 -0.36 4.72 -7.41
C THR A 291 -1.52 4.15 -6.59
N SER A 292 -1.59 2.83 -6.42
CA SER A 292 -2.64 2.16 -5.63
C SER A 292 -2.64 2.61 -4.17
N LEU A 293 -1.46 2.66 -3.54
CA LEU A 293 -1.33 3.06 -2.14
C LEU A 293 -1.71 4.53 -1.90
N PHE A 294 -1.39 5.41 -2.86
CA PHE A 294 -1.81 6.81 -2.79
C PHE A 294 -3.32 6.96 -2.95
N VAL A 295 -3.92 6.22 -3.90
CA VAL A 295 -5.38 6.17 -4.05
C VAL A 295 -6.03 5.63 -2.78
N TYR A 296 -5.50 4.55 -2.18
CA TYR A 296 -5.99 4.00 -0.93
C TYR A 296 -6.03 5.03 0.19
N GLY A 297 -4.90 5.69 0.47
CA GLY A 297 -4.82 6.66 1.56
C GLY A 297 -5.68 7.90 1.31
N MET A 298 -5.68 8.46 0.10
CA MET A 298 -6.51 9.62 -0.23
C MET A 298 -8.01 9.29 -0.19
N ALA A 299 -8.44 8.14 -0.73
CA ALA A 299 -9.84 7.71 -0.66
C ALA A 299 -10.29 7.51 0.80
N TRP A 300 -9.44 6.88 1.63
CA TRP A 300 -9.67 6.76 3.06
C TRP A 300 -9.79 8.14 3.74
N GLY A 301 -8.88 9.06 3.44
CA GLY A 301 -8.92 10.42 3.99
C GLY A 301 -10.21 11.16 3.66
N ILE A 302 -10.72 11.02 2.42
CA ILE A 302 -12.03 11.55 2.00
C ILE A 302 -13.16 10.86 2.79
N ASN A 303 -13.16 9.53 2.88
CA ASN A 303 -14.17 8.75 3.59
C ASN A 303 -14.28 9.12 5.07
N LYS A 304 -13.16 9.57 5.67
CA LYS A 304 -13.09 10.00 7.09
C LYS A 304 -13.28 11.52 7.29
N GLY A 305 -13.45 12.27 6.20
CA GLY A 305 -13.59 13.73 6.28
C GLY A 305 -12.29 14.46 6.69
N ILE A 306 -11.15 13.79 6.60
CA ILE A 306 -9.82 14.36 6.85
C ILE A 306 -9.35 15.16 5.63
N LEU A 307 -9.69 14.68 4.43
CA LEU A 307 -9.39 15.37 3.17
C LEU A 307 -10.65 16.00 2.58
N ASN A 308 -10.47 17.18 1.96
CA ASN A 308 -11.53 17.84 1.20
C ASN A 308 -11.90 17.01 -0.03
N LYS A 309 -13.15 16.55 -0.09
CA LYS A 309 -13.63 15.69 -1.19
C LYS A 309 -13.56 16.40 -2.54
N GLU A 310 -13.92 17.67 -2.62
CA GLU A 310 -13.94 18.43 -3.88
C GLU A 310 -12.54 18.56 -4.48
N GLU A 311 -11.52 18.66 -3.63
CA GLU A 311 -10.14 18.78 -4.05
C GLU A 311 -9.52 17.44 -4.46
N TYR A 312 -9.74 16.37 -3.68
CA TYR A 312 -8.98 15.12 -3.84
C TYR A 312 -9.72 14.05 -4.63
N LEU A 313 -11.06 14.08 -4.70
CA LEU A 313 -11.82 13.10 -5.48
C LEU A 313 -11.46 13.07 -6.97
N PRO A 314 -11.25 14.22 -7.66
CA PRO A 314 -10.81 14.20 -9.06
C PRO A 314 -9.45 13.51 -9.26
N ILE A 315 -8.52 13.67 -8.31
CA ILE A 315 -7.17 13.09 -8.33
C ILE A 315 -7.24 11.57 -8.29
N ILE A 316 -7.93 11.04 -7.29
CA ILE A 316 -8.05 9.58 -7.10
C ILE A 316 -8.96 8.93 -8.15
N THR A 317 -9.98 9.63 -8.62
CA THR A 317 -10.84 9.17 -9.73
C THR A 317 -10.03 8.99 -11.01
N LYS A 318 -9.20 9.98 -11.35
CA LYS A 318 -8.31 9.94 -12.50
C LYS A 318 -7.32 8.76 -12.39
N ALA A 319 -6.71 8.58 -11.21
CA ALA A 319 -5.76 7.50 -10.97
C ALA A 319 -6.43 6.12 -11.05
N TRP A 320 -7.56 5.93 -10.40
CA TRP A 320 -8.30 4.67 -10.40
C TRP A 320 -8.74 4.29 -11.82
N ASN A 321 -9.37 5.22 -12.55
CA ASN A 321 -9.80 4.96 -13.91
C ASN A 321 -8.62 4.64 -14.85
N ALA A 322 -7.48 5.32 -14.66
CA ALA A 322 -6.27 5.04 -15.42
C ALA A 322 -5.72 3.63 -15.11
N MET A 323 -5.66 3.23 -13.84
CA MET A 323 -5.23 1.87 -13.46
C MET A 323 -6.15 0.80 -14.05
N VAL A 324 -7.47 0.96 -13.91
CA VAL A 324 -8.45 -0.01 -14.45
C VAL A 324 -8.34 -0.13 -15.97
N LYS A 325 -8.16 0.99 -16.67
CA LYS A 325 -8.07 1.03 -18.12
C LYS A 325 -6.74 0.50 -18.66
N ASP A 326 -5.64 0.94 -18.05
CA ASP A 326 -4.31 0.80 -18.63
C ASP A 326 -3.47 -0.31 -18.00
N ALA A 327 -3.77 -0.70 -16.73
CA ALA A 327 -3.01 -1.74 -16.02
C ALA A 327 -3.77 -3.07 -15.89
N VAL A 328 -5.12 -3.06 -15.82
CA VAL A 328 -5.88 -4.30 -15.68
C VAL A 328 -6.09 -4.93 -17.05
N HIS A 329 -5.50 -6.09 -17.26
CA HIS A 329 -5.62 -6.86 -18.49
C HIS A 329 -7.01 -7.49 -18.68
N PRO A 330 -7.37 -7.88 -19.93
CA PRO A 330 -8.63 -8.60 -20.19
C PRO A 330 -8.81 -9.87 -19.37
N ASN A 331 -7.73 -10.59 -19.06
CA ASN A 331 -7.76 -11.82 -18.24
C ASN A 331 -7.65 -11.55 -16.73
N GLY A 332 -7.46 -10.31 -16.29
CA GLY A 332 -7.30 -9.95 -14.86
C GLY A 332 -5.85 -9.78 -14.38
N PHE A 333 -4.84 -10.09 -15.21
CA PHE A 333 -3.45 -9.77 -14.85
C PHE A 333 -3.30 -8.26 -14.62
N LEU A 334 -2.52 -7.88 -13.60
CA LEU A 334 -2.25 -6.49 -13.25
C LEU A 334 -0.85 -6.10 -13.75
N GLY A 335 -0.81 -5.24 -14.76
CA GLY A 335 0.44 -4.72 -15.34
C GLY A 335 1.02 -3.53 -14.60
N TYR A 336 2.17 -3.07 -15.06
CA TYR A 336 2.93 -1.94 -14.50
C TYR A 336 3.24 -2.08 -13.00
N VAL A 337 3.36 -3.29 -12.50
CA VAL A 337 3.81 -3.57 -11.13
C VAL A 337 5.34 -3.61 -11.13
N GLN A 338 5.97 -2.67 -10.41
CA GLN A 338 7.41 -2.69 -10.22
C GLN A 338 7.79 -3.89 -9.33
N GLY A 339 8.78 -4.69 -9.74
CA GLY A 339 9.34 -5.79 -8.94
C GLY A 339 9.90 -5.32 -7.59
N THR A 340 10.24 -6.26 -6.70
CA THR A 340 10.79 -5.92 -5.38
C THR A 340 12.08 -5.12 -5.49
N GLY A 341 12.30 -4.23 -4.54
CA GLY A 341 13.45 -3.33 -4.55
C GLY A 341 13.37 -2.25 -3.49
N LYS A 342 14.18 -1.22 -3.64
CA LYS A 342 14.30 -0.11 -2.71
C LYS A 342 14.44 1.27 -3.38
N GLU A 343 14.47 1.31 -4.70
CA GLU A 343 14.65 2.53 -5.48
C GLU A 343 14.02 2.42 -6.89
N PRO A 344 13.93 3.51 -7.66
CA PRO A 344 13.25 3.51 -8.97
C PRO A 344 13.82 2.52 -9.99
N LYS A 345 15.14 2.22 -9.97
CA LYS A 345 15.77 1.29 -10.91
C LYS A 345 15.50 -0.18 -10.62
N ASP A 346 15.11 -0.51 -9.39
CA ASP A 346 14.91 -1.91 -9.01
C ASP A 346 13.61 -2.46 -9.61
N GLY A 347 13.58 -3.77 -9.83
CA GLY A 347 12.41 -4.45 -10.35
C GLY A 347 11.95 -4.01 -11.74
N GLN A 348 12.85 -3.42 -12.52
CA GLN A 348 12.61 -3.04 -13.90
C GLN A 348 12.76 -4.24 -14.86
N PRO A 349 12.12 -4.25 -16.05
CA PRO A 349 11.26 -3.18 -16.58
C PRO A 349 9.85 -3.19 -16.00
N VAL A 350 9.24 -1.99 -15.87
CA VAL A 350 7.84 -1.80 -15.44
C VAL A 350 7.01 -1.48 -16.68
N THR A 351 6.34 -2.47 -17.23
CA THR A 351 5.55 -2.36 -18.47
C THR A 351 4.16 -2.98 -18.30
N TYR A 352 3.30 -2.80 -19.31
CA TYR A 352 1.98 -3.42 -19.33
C TYR A 352 2.04 -4.93 -19.14
N THR A 353 3.05 -5.61 -19.73
CA THR A 353 3.17 -7.07 -19.77
C THR A 353 4.27 -7.65 -18.89
N SER A 354 5.09 -6.80 -18.26
CA SER A 354 6.14 -7.30 -17.36
C SER A 354 5.51 -7.94 -16.12
N VAL A 355 6.03 -9.10 -15.75
CA VAL A 355 5.61 -9.84 -14.56
C VAL A 355 6.61 -9.52 -13.46
N ALA A 356 6.12 -8.95 -12.36
CA ALA A 356 6.94 -8.71 -11.17
C ALA A 356 7.46 -10.05 -10.60
N ASP A 357 8.59 -10.01 -9.91
CA ASP A 357 9.18 -11.17 -9.23
C ASP A 357 8.22 -11.82 -8.21
N PHE A 358 7.36 -11.00 -7.58
CA PHE A 358 6.18 -11.41 -6.83
C PHE A 358 4.97 -10.65 -7.37
N GLU A 359 3.94 -11.34 -7.80
CA GLU A 359 2.72 -10.70 -8.33
C GLU A 359 1.73 -10.30 -7.23
N ASP A 360 1.92 -10.83 -6.02
CA ASP A 360 0.95 -10.79 -4.94
C ASP A 360 0.76 -9.39 -4.32
N TYR A 361 1.82 -8.70 -3.91
CA TYR A 361 1.69 -7.41 -3.22
C TYR A 361 1.09 -6.31 -4.10
N GLY A 362 1.36 -6.33 -5.41
CA GLY A 362 0.75 -5.38 -6.36
C GLY A 362 -0.77 -5.54 -6.41
N VAL A 363 -1.24 -6.78 -6.44
CA VAL A 363 -2.69 -7.09 -6.35
C VAL A 363 -3.23 -6.62 -5.00
N GLY A 364 -2.53 -6.90 -3.88
CA GLY A 364 -2.93 -6.44 -2.55
C GLY A 364 -3.12 -4.91 -2.49
N CYS A 365 -2.16 -4.14 -3.01
CA CYS A 365 -2.25 -2.68 -3.09
C CYS A 365 -3.48 -2.21 -3.90
N PHE A 366 -3.72 -2.83 -5.06
CA PHE A 366 -4.86 -2.50 -5.92
C PHE A 366 -6.20 -2.79 -5.23
N LEU A 367 -6.32 -3.92 -4.52
CA LEU A 367 -7.53 -4.28 -3.78
C LEU A 367 -7.78 -3.35 -2.58
N LEU A 368 -6.73 -2.93 -1.87
CA LEU A 368 -6.83 -1.90 -0.82
C LEU A 368 -7.39 -0.59 -1.40
N ALA A 369 -6.83 -0.11 -2.53
CA ALA A 369 -7.32 1.08 -3.21
C ALA A 369 -8.80 0.94 -3.62
N GLY A 370 -9.15 -0.17 -4.27
CA GLY A 370 -10.51 -0.45 -4.70
C GLY A 370 -11.51 -0.51 -3.55
N SER A 371 -11.10 -1.06 -2.40
CA SER A 371 -11.95 -1.14 -1.21
C SER A 371 -12.30 0.24 -0.65
N GLU A 372 -11.37 1.18 -0.63
CA GLU A 372 -11.66 2.55 -0.18
C GLU A 372 -12.40 3.37 -1.24
N MET A 373 -12.07 3.20 -2.53
CA MET A 373 -12.82 3.81 -3.63
C MET A 373 -14.30 3.37 -3.63
N TYR A 374 -14.58 2.10 -3.31
CA TYR A 374 -15.94 1.58 -3.21
C TYR A 374 -16.79 2.25 -2.12
N LYS A 375 -16.15 2.69 -1.02
CA LYS A 375 -16.82 3.34 0.11
C LYS A 375 -17.15 4.81 -0.13
N LEU A 376 -16.61 5.43 -1.18
CA LEU A 376 -16.89 6.82 -1.52
C LEU A 376 -18.38 7.00 -1.90
N LYS A 377 -19.01 7.95 -1.24
CA LYS A 377 -20.43 8.31 -1.44
C LYS A 377 -20.56 9.54 -2.34
#